data_1b6961f2b2d7c92f2c43a6b3ab13635d
#
_entry.id   1b6961f2b2d7c92f2c43a6b3ab13635d
#
_cell.length_a   1.000
_cell.length_b   1.000
_cell.length_c   1.000
_cell.angle_alpha   90.00
_cell.angle_beta   90.00
_cell.angle_gamma   90.00
#
_symmetry.space_group_name_H-M   'P 1'
#
loop_
_entity.id
_entity.type
_entity.pdbx_description
1 polymer ?
#
loop_
_entity_poly.entity_id
_entity_poly.type
_entity_poly.pdbx_seq_one_letter_code
_entity_poly.pdbx_strand_id
1 'polypeptide(L)'
;MGYKVIPITVDASGDGSATVNIPGDRLLYGVQYIKNNYADGVDMTLTTANSVIAATLLTITNMNAAASYFPRVDSCGATGTALSANNTLIPIMGDVTITIRDGGNATSGTFVLWYL
;
A
#
# COMPACT_ATOMS: atom_id res chain seq x y z
N MET A 1 15.38 -2.79 -9.34
CA MET A 1 14.27 -2.87 -8.38
C MET A 1 14.71 -2.25 -7.07
N GLY A 2 13.87 -1.41 -6.48
CA GLY A 2 14.12 -0.82 -5.18
C GLY A 2 13.08 -1.25 -4.16
N TYR A 3 13.30 -0.88 -2.90
CA TYR A 3 12.33 -1.13 -1.85
C TYR A 3 12.43 -0.08 -0.75
N LYS A 4 11.35 0.10 -0.02
CA LYS A 4 11.29 0.90 1.21
C LYS A 4 10.73 0.04 2.32
N VAL A 5 11.37 0.08 3.47
CA VAL A 5 10.90 -0.58 4.70
C VAL A 5 10.21 0.48 5.56
N ILE A 6 8.95 0.24 5.89
CA ILE A 6 8.09 1.23 6.52
C ILE A 6 7.47 0.63 7.78
N PRO A 7 8.10 0.84 8.96
CA PRO A 7 7.48 0.47 10.23
C PRO A 7 6.42 1.50 10.60
N ILE A 8 5.26 1.04 11.08
CA ILE A 8 4.17 1.90 11.51
C ILE A 8 3.67 1.45 12.88
N THR A 9 3.77 2.35 13.86
CA THR A 9 3.19 2.15 15.19
C THR A 9 1.84 2.84 15.23
N VAL A 10 0.81 2.11 15.64
CA VAL A 10 -0.55 2.66 15.78
C VAL A 10 -0.76 3.21 17.19
N ASP A 11 -1.76 4.09 17.31
CA ASP A 11 -2.16 4.65 18.60
C ASP A 11 -3.00 3.67 19.43
N ALA A 12 -3.56 4.15 20.54
CA ALA A 12 -4.41 3.32 21.41
C ALA A 12 -5.70 2.87 20.74
N SER A 13 -6.15 3.57 19.69
CA SER A 13 -7.33 3.20 18.91
C SER A 13 -7.02 2.25 17.75
N GLY A 14 -5.75 1.93 17.53
CA GLY A 14 -5.34 1.05 16.45
C GLY A 14 -5.15 1.75 15.10
N ASP A 15 -5.00 3.06 15.10
CA ASP A 15 -4.87 3.88 13.89
C ASP A 15 -3.46 4.45 13.75
N GLY A 16 -2.95 4.46 12.55
CA GLY A 16 -1.65 5.03 12.26
C GLY A 16 -1.45 5.24 10.77
N SER A 17 -0.44 6.00 10.41
CA SER A 17 -0.10 6.23 9.01
C SER A 17 1.38 6.61 8.86
N ALA A 18 1.90 6.41 7.65
CA ALA A 18 3.22 6.89 7.27
C ALA A 18 3.19 7.29 5.81
N THR A 19 3.88 8.39 5.49
CA THR A 19 4.08 8.85 4.12
C THR A 19 5.54 8.67 3.76
N VAL A 20 5.80 8.06 2.61
CA VAL A 20 7.15 7.81 2.13
C VAL A 20 7.35 8.40 0.75
N ASN A 21 8.56 8.90 0.52
CA ASN A 21 8.98 9.39 -0.78
C ASN A 21 9.56 8.24 -1.58
N ILE A 22 9.02 8.02 -2.77
CA ILE A 22 9.58 7.11 -3.76
C ILE A 22 10.18 7.98 -4.86
N PRO A 23 11.51 8.11 -4.94
CA PRO A 23 12.12 9.03 -5.90
C PRO A 23 11.94 8.58 -7.34
N GLY A 24 11.65 9.55 -8.22
CA GLY A 24 11.50 9.33 -9.66
C GLY A 24 10.15 8.72 -10.03
N ASP A 25 10.02 8.39 -11.30
CA ASP A 25 8.83 7.73 -11.84
C ASP A 25 9.00 6.23 -11.69
N ARG A 26 8.23 5.63 -10.81
CA ARG A 26 8.37 4.21 -10.45
C ARG A 26 7.06 3.47 -10.64
N LEU A 27 7.16 2.17 -10.73
CA LEU A 27 6.01 1.27 -10.81
C LEU A 27 5.97 0.42 -9.54
N LEU A 28 4.81 0.30 -8.92
CA LEU A 28 4.62 -0.54 -7.74
C LEU A 28 4.68 -2.00 -8.17
N TYR A 29 5.66 -2.73 -7.64
CA TYR A 29 5.80 -4.16 -7.92
C TYR A 29 5.01 -5.01 -6.92
N GLY A 30 5.19 -4.74 -5.63
CA GLY A 30 4.52 -5.49 -4.59
C GLY A 30 4.58 -4.82 -3.23
N VAL A 31 3.77 -5.29 -2.32
CA VAL A 31 3.72 -4.86 -0.93
C VAL A 31 3.81 -6.09 -0.05
N GLN A 32 4.81 -6.13 0.83
CA GLN A 32 4.96 -7.19 1.82
C GLN A 32 4.49 -6.66 3.17
N TYR A 33 3.63 -7.41 3.83
CA TYR A 33 3.14 -7.11 5.17
C TYR A 33 3.80 -8.05 6.18
N ILE A 34 4.42 -7.47 7.19
CA ILE A 34 5.02 -8.19 8.32
C ILE A 34 4.23 -7.79 9.57
N LYS A 35 3.46 -8.72 10.08
CA LYS A 35 2.46 -8.44 11.13
C LYS A 35 3.08 -7.90 12.42
N ASN A 36 4.23 -8.40 12.83
CA ASN A 36 4.83 -8.13 14.14
C ASN A 36 3.79 -8.36 15.25
N ASN A 37 3.39 -7.31 16.00
CA ASN A 37 2.41 -7.46 17.06
C ASN A 37 1.06 -6.74 16.81
N TYR A 38 0.75 -6.39 15.56
CA TYR A 38 -0.60 -5.92 15.25
C TYR A 38 -1.65 -6.95 15.67
N ALA A 39 -2.83 -6.45 16.06
CA ALA A 39 -3.97 -7.31 16.30
C ALA A 39 -4.44 -7.98 15.01
N ASP A 40 -5.16 -9.10 15.15
CA ASP A 40 -5.85 -9.69 14.01
C ASP A 40 -6.97 -8.76 13.55
N GLY A 41 -7.24 -8.77 12.24
CA GLY A 41 -8.28 -7.93 11.67
C GLY A 41 -7.81 -6.53 11.28
N VAL A 42 -6.50 -6.27 11.23
CA VAL A 42 -5.97 -4.97 10.84
C VAL A 42 -6.30 -4.66 9.37
N ASP A 43 -6.62 -3.40 9.10
CA ASP A 43 -6.92 -2.91 7.75
C ASP A 43 -5.80 -1.98 7.28
N MET A 44 -5.47 -2.05 6.00
CA MET A 44 -4.45 -1.22 5.38
C MET A 44 -4.95 -0.63 4.07
N THR A 45 -4.65 0.65 3.86
CA THR A 45 -4.87 1.33 2.59
C THR A 45 -3.57 1.99 2.15
N LEU A 46 -3.18 1.76 0.91
CA LEU A 46 -2.04 2.41 0.27
C LEU A 46 -2.58 3.41 -0.76
N THR A 47 -2.28 4.68 -0.58
CA THR A 47 -2.75 5.76 -1.46
C THR A 47 -1.59 6.62 -1.93
N THR A 48 -1.79 7.34 -3.05
CA THR A 48 -0.86 8.41 -3.41
C THR A 48 -1.02 9.57 -2.44
N ALA A 49 0.10 10.19 -2.06
CA ALA A 49 0.10 11.38 -1.19
C ALA A 49 0.09 12.69 -1.99
N ASN A 50 -0.12 12.61 -3.30
CA ASN A 50 -0.17 13.78 -4.17
C ASN A 50 -1.50 14.51 -3.98
N SER A 51 -1.43 15.83 -3.69
CA SER A 51 -2.62 16.65 -3.46
C SER A 51 -3.45 16.90 -4.73
N VAL A 52 -2.87 16.71 -5.91
CA VAL A 52 -3.54 16.91 -7.19
C VAL A 52 -4.24 15.64 -7.66
N ILE A 53 -3.59 14.50 -7.47
CA ILE A 53 -4.11 13.21 -7.89
C ILE A 53 -4.11 12.29 -6.66
N ALA A 54 -5.30 12.02 -6.13
CA ALA A 54 -5.47 11.05 -5.05
C ALA A 54 -5.97 9.74 -5.65
N ALA A 55 -5.19 8.67 -5.49
CA ALA A 55 -5.56 7.36 -5.98
C ALA A 55 -5.26 6.30 -4.94
N THR A 56 -6.18 5.36 -4.76
CA THR A 56 -5.97 4.19 -3.92
C THR A 56 -5.26 3.12 -4.75
N LEU A 57 -4.09 2.71 -4.30
CA LEU A 57 -3.27 1.71 -4.98
C LEU A 57 -3.56 0.29 -4.50
N LEU A 58 -3.89 0.14 -3.22
CA LEU A 58 -4.15 -1.16 -2.61
C LEU A 58 -4.98 -0.97 -1.35
N THR A 59 -6.01 -1.78 -1.17
CA THR A 59 -6.79 -1.86 0.05
C THR A 59 -6.86 -3.31 0.49
N ILE A 60 -6.40 -3.60 1.69
CA ILE A 60 -6.48 -4.94 2.29
C ILE A 60 -7.22 -4.82 3.60
N THR A 61 -8.23 -5.64 3.78
CA THR A 61 -9.04 -5.66 5.00
C THR A 61 -8.84 -6.97 5.74
N ASN A 62 -8.96 -6.90 7.06
CA ASN A 62 -8.95 -8.06 7.94
C ASN A 62 -7.71 -8.93 7.78
N MET A 63 -6.53 -8.31 7.84
CA MET A 63 -5.26 -9.04 7.77
C MET A 63 -4.97 -9.74 9.10
N ASN A 64 -4.75 -11.04 9.06
CA ASN A 64 -4.51 -11.86 10.27
C ASN A 64 -3.12 -12.48 10.30
N ALA A 65 -2.38 -12.44 9.21
CA ALA A 65 -1.05 -13.03 9.09
C ALA A 65 -0.20 -12.25 8.10
N ALA A 66 1.11 -12.36 8.22
CA ALA A 66 2.04 -11.80 7.25
C ALA A 66 1.75 -12.35 5.84
N ALA A 67 1.82 -11.49 4.83
CA ALA A 67 1.50 -11.86 3.46
C ALA A 67 2.19 -10.91 2.48
N SER A 68 2.25 -11.31 1.23
CA SER A 68 2.74 -10.48 0.14
C SER A 68 1.62 -10.26 -0.87
N TYR A 69 1.52 -9.03 -1.35
CA TYR A 69 0.49 -8.59 -2.28
C TYR A 69 1.15 -8.02 -3.52
N PHE A 70 0.62 -8.36 -4.69
CA PHE A 70 1.17 -7.90 -5.97
C PHE A 70 0.04 -7.22 -6.77
N PRO A 71 -0.35 -5.99 -6.38
CA PRO A 71 -1.46 -5.31 -7.02
C PRO A 71 -1.17 -5.02 -8.49
N ARG A 72 -2.18 -5.18 -9.31
CA ARG A 72 -2.13 -4.91 -10.74
C ARG A 72 -3.41 -4.20 -11.14
N VAL A 73 -3.34 -3.45 -12.24
CA VAL A 73 -4.52 -2.81 -12.83
C VAL A 73 -4.67 -3.26 -14.27
N ASP A 74 -5.90 -3.28 -14.75
CA ASP A 74 -6.15 -3.52 -16.16
C ASP A 74 -5.70 -2.32 -16.98
N SER A 75 -5.03 -2.57 -18.10
CA SER A 75 -4.79 -1.55 -19.09
C SER A 75 -6.12 -1.09 -19.69
N CYS A 76 -6.20 0.14 -20.17
CA CYS A 76 -7.39 0.63 -20.86
C CYS A 76 -7.06 1.06 -22.29
N GLY A 77 -8.08 0.99 -23.16
CA GLY A 77 -7.98 1.51 -24.50
C GLY A 77 -8.05 3.03 -24.55
N ALA A 78 -7.98 3.60 -25.75
CA ALA A 78 -7.97 5.05 -25.94
C ALA A 78 -9.25 5.74 -25.43
N THR A 79 -10.36 5.00 -25.29
CA THR A 79 -11.62 5.51 -24.75
C THR A 79 -11.80 5.27 -23.24
N GLY A 80 -10.78 4.76 -22.57
CA GLY A 80 -10.82 4.47 -21.14
C GLY A 80 -11.45 3.12 -20.77
N THR A 81 -11.86 2.34 -21.75
CA THR A 81 -12.44 1.01 -21.51
C THR A 81 -11.35 0.04 -21.07
N ALA A 82 -11.55 -0.66 -19.97
CA ALA A 82 -10.61 -1.66 -19.48
C ALA A 82 -10.40 -2.79 -20.48
N LEU A 83 -9.14 -3.17 -20.67
CA LEU A 83 -8.76 -4.32 -21.48
C LEU A 83 -8.56 -5.51 -20.55
N SER A 84 -9.55 -6.37 -20.43
CA SER A 84 -9.48 -7.54 -19.55
C SER A 84 -8.30 -8.44 -19.93
N ALA A 85 -7.69 -9.06 -18.92
CA ALA A 85 -6.51 -9.91 -19.01
C ALA A 85 -5.18 -9.19 -19.33
N ASN A 86 -5.16 -7.86 -19.39
CA ASN A 86 -3.94 -7.06 -19.55
C ASN A 86 -3.59 -6.40 -18.23
N ASN A 87 -3.02 -7.17 -17.30
CA ASN A 87 -2.63 -6.67 -15.99
C ASN A 87 -1.29 -5.93 -16.06
N THR A 88 -1.27 -4.69 -15.61
CA THR A 88 -0.07 -3.86 -15.59
C THR A 88 0.30 -3.46 -14.19
N LEU A 89 1.59 -3.12 -14.01
CA LEU A 89 2.07 -2.53 -12.77
C LEU A 89 1.45 -1.15 -12.57
N ILE A 90 1.17 -0.82 -11.30
CA ILE A 90 0.54 0.45 -10.96
C ILE A 90 1.62 1.54 -10.89
N PRO A 91 1.48 2.65 -11.65
CA PRO A 91 2.41 3.77 -11.53
C PRO A 91 2.31 4.42 -10.14
N ILE A 92 3.46 4.73 -9.56
CA ILE A 92 3.55 5.53 -8.34
C ILE A 92 3.73 6.99 -8.75
N MET A 93 2.74 7.81 -8.43
CA MET A 93 2.72 9.22 -8.79
C MET A 93 3.07 10.07 -7.56
N GLY A 94 4.35 10.23 -7.30
CA GLY A 94 4.86 10.98 -6.16
C GLY A 94 4.94 10.14 -4.89
N ASP A 95 4.75 10.79 -3.76
CA ASP A 95 4.79 10.11 -2.46
C ASP A 95 3.58 9.20 -2.26
N VAL A 96 3.74 8.21 -1.41
CA VAL A 96 2.67 7.28 -1.04
C VAL A 96 2.44 7.31 0.46
N THR A 97 1.19 7.11 0.87
CA THR A 97 0.78 7.02 2.27
C THR A 97 0.18 5.65 2.55
N ILE A 98 0.67 5.02 3.61
CA ILE A 98 0.06 3.80 4.16
C ILE A 98 -0.77 4.22 5.38
N THR A 99 -2.05 3.86 5.38
CA THR A 99 -2.97 4.13 6.50
C THR A 99 -3.38 2.81 7.12
N ILE A 100 -3.26 2.72 8.44
CA ILE A 100 -3.60 1.52 9.22
C ILE A 100 -4.80 1.82 10.10
N ARG A 101 -5.75 0.88 10.13
CA ARG A 101 -6.92 0.88 11.01
C ARG A 101 -7.02 -0.45 11.74
N ASP A 102 -7.58 -0.41 12.93
CA ASP A 102 -7.85 -1.62 13.73
C ASP A 102 -6.60 -2.44 14.04
N GLY A 103 -5.47 -1.79 14.20
CA GLY A 103 -4.18 -2.45 14.45
C GLY A 103 -3.98 -2.90 15.89
N GLY A 104 -4.89 -2.55 16.79
CA GLY A 104 -4.75 -2.87 18.21
C GLY A 104 -4.23 -1.68 19.03
N ASN A 105 -4.01 -1.89 20.32
CA ASN A 105 -3.61 -0.82 21.22
C ASN A 105 -2.09 -0.65 21.21
N ALA A 106 -1.62 0.44 20.62
CA ALA A 106 -0.20 0.83 20.60
C ALA A 106 0.73 -0.28 20.08
N THR A 107 0.27 -1.00 19.07
CA THR A 107 1.02 -2.08 18.43
C THR A 107 1.80 -1.57 17.22
N SER A 108 2.66 -2.39 16.63
CA SER A 108 3.40 -2.03 15.43
C SER A 108 3.51 -3.19 14.46
N GLY A 109 3.64 -2.83 13.20
CA GLY A 109 3.90 -3.75 12.10
C GLY A 109 4.78 -3.07 11.06
N THR A 110 5.17 -3.80 10.04
CA THR A 110 6.09 -3.31 9.02
C THR A 110 5.56 -3.64 7.64
N PHE A 111 5.69 -2.68 6.73
CA PHE A 111 5.40 -2.85 5.32
C PHE A 111 6.67 -2.66 4.52
N VAL A 112 6.85 -3.46 3.49
CA VAL A 112 7.95 -3.28 2.53
C VAL A 112 7.32 -3.04 1.17
N LEU A 113 7.57 -1.87 0.61
CA LEU A 113 7.15 -1.53 -0.75
C LEU A 113 8.28 -1.86 -1.71
N TRP A 114 7.99 -2.72 -2.68
CA TRP A 114 8.91 -3.06 -3.76
C TRP A 114 8.48 -2.29 -5.01
N TYR A 115 9.43 -1.67 -5.70
CA TYR A 115 9.14 -0.87 -6.90
C TYR A 115 10.21 -1.06 -7.97
N LEU A 116 9.80 -0.85 -9.21
CA LEU A 116 10.67 -0.87 -10.39
C LEU A 116 11.00 0.54 -10.87
#